data_ba1107af6e70ecbb0df4682ff51e8e0e
#
_entry.id   ba1107af6e70ecbb0df4682ff51e8e0e
#
_cell.length_a   1.000
_cell.length_b   1.000
_cell.length_c   1.000
_cell.angle_alpha   90.00
_cell.angle_beta   90.00
_cell.angle_gamma   90.00
#
_symmetry.space_group_name_H-M   'P 1'
#
loop_
_entity.id
_entity.type
_entity.pdbx_description
1 polymer ?
#
loop_
_entity_poly.entity_id
_entity_poly.type
_entity_poly.pdbx_seq_one_letter_code
_entity_poly.pdbx_strand_id
1 'polypeptide(L)'
;MKKTILFFSILLASCAGKQTQEIRTMERLSTASHNDYYVSNRAPLQPLQFIKLPAGSIEPEGWIRRQIELQKDGLCGHLGEISAWLQKENNAWLKNGGEWGWEEVPYWLRGYGNMAYALRDETLLKETKFWIEAICQVSERMVISGRCI
;
A
#
# COMPACT_ATOMS: atom_id res chain seq x y z
N MET A 1 0.24 -16.58 60.95
CA MET A 1 0.24 -15.19 60.54
C MET A 1 1.32 -14.90 59.49
N LYS A 2 1.37 -15.62 58.35
CA LYS A 2 2.40 -15.43 57.28
C LYS A 2 1.83 -15.50 55.84
N LYS A 3 0.52 -15.41 55.65
CA LYS A 3 -0.10 -15.53 54.32
C LYS A 3 -0.79 -14.23 53.77
N THR A 4 -0.74 -13.13 54.50
CA THR A 4 -1.49 -11.91 54.15
C THR A 4 -0.63 -10.82 53.49
N ILE A 5 0.67 -11.00 53.35
CA ILE A 5 1.59 -9.98 52.81
C ILE A 5 1.79 -10.11 51.30
N LEU A 6 1.45 -11.26 50.69
CA LEU A 6 1.71 -11.52 49.26
C LEU A 6 0.65 -10.94 48.31
N PHE A 7 -0.49 -10.50 48.81
CA PHE A 7 -1.58 -10.00 47.99
C PHE A 7 -1.56 -8.47 47.78
N PHE A 8 -0.71 -7.73 48.48
CA PHE A 8 -0.64 -6.26 48.38
C PHE A 8 0.39 -5.74 47.37
N SER A 9 1.27 -6.62 46.88
CA SER A 9 2.35 -6.20 45.94
C SER A 9 1.97 -6.24 44.46
N ILE A 10 0.77 -6.74 44.11
CA ILE A 10 0.33 -6.88 42.70
C ILE A 10 -0.48 -5.66 42.21
N LEU A 11 -0.90 -4.80 43.14
CA LEU A 11 -1.76 -3.65 42.78
C LEU A 11 -1.00 -2.36 42.38
N LEU A 12 0.33 -2.36 42.39
CA LEU A 12 1.14 -1.17 42.05
C LEU A 12 1.74 -1.16 40.62
N ALA A 13 1.47 -2.15 39.81
CA ALA A 13 2.07 -2.28 38.46
C ALA A 13 1.15 -1.77 37.33
N SER A 14 0.06 -1.09 37.59
CA SER A 14 -0.92 -0.66 36.57
C SER A 14 -0.95 0.87 36.34
N CYS A 15 0.19 1.54 36.43
CA CYS A 15 0.37 2.86 35.87
C CYS A 15 1.34 2.80 34.70
N ALA A 16 1.00 2.04 33.67
CA ALA A 16 1.59 2.27 32.35
C ALA A 16 1.07 3.65 31.89
N GLY A 17 1.90 4.66 32.06
CA GLY A 17 1.60 6.02 31.64
C GLY A 17 1.19 6.01 30.18
N LYS A 18 0.00 6.50 29.86
CA LYS A 18 -0.38 6.86 28.50
C LYS A 18 0.72 7.80 28.01
N GLN A 19 1.50 7.37 27.04
CA GLN A 19 2.41 8.27 26.34
C GLN A 19 1.53 9.32 25.68
N THR A 20 1.43 10.48 26.30
CA THR A 20 0.79 11.64 25.69
C THR A 20 1.67 12.05 24.52
N GLN A 21 1.18 11.83 23.33
CA GLN A 21 1.85 12.26 22.11
C GLN A 21 1.86 13.80 22.12
N GLU A 22 3.03 14.38 22.37
CA GLU A 22 3.21 15.83 22.40
C GLU A 22 3.09 16.38 20.98
N ILE A 23 2.15 17.27 20.75
CA ILE A 23 2.00 17.99 19.47
C ILE A 23 3.03 19.14 19.50
N ARG A 24 4.00 19.08 18.57
CA ARG A 24 5.01 20.13 18.39
C ARG A 24 4.72 20.89 17.11
N THR A 25 4.78 22.20 17.19
CA THR A 25 4.80 23.08 16.03
C THR A 25 6.23 23.30 15.57
N MET A 26 6.46 23.30 14.28
CA MET A 26 7.77 23.61 13.69
C MET A 26 7.56 24.50 12.45
N GLU A 27 8.45 25.45 12.23
CA GLU A 27 8.38 26.36 11.09
C GLU A 27 8.68 25.64 9.77
N ARG A 28 9.56 24.65 9.81
CA ARG A 28 9.96 23.88 8.64
C ARG A 28 10.24 22.42 9.01
N LEU A 29 9.76 21.52 8.17
CA LEU A 29 10.06 20.11 8.30
C LEU A 29 11.52 19.82 7.93
N SER A 30 12.14 18.88 8.67
CA SER A 30 13.47 18.39 8.33
C SER A 30 13.45 17.65 7.00
N THR A 31 14.42 17.93 6.13
CA THR A 31 14.63 17.18 4.88
C THR A 31 15.67 16.05 5.04
N ALA A 32 16.17 15.84 6.25
CA ALA A 32 17.15 14.79 6.56
C ALA A 32 16.52 13.41 6.73
N SER A 33 15.18 13.34 6.90
CA SER A 33 14.48 12.07 7.03
C SER A 33 14.47 11.29 5.71
N HIS A 34 14.62 9.98 5.82
CA HIS A 34 14.53 9.05 4.69
C HIS A 34 13.78 7.79 5.12
N ASN A 35 13.35 6.99 4.18
CA ASN A 35 12.94 5.62 4.42
C ASN A 35 13.52 4.68 3.35
N ASP A 36 13.58 3.40 3.67
CA ASP A 36 14.25 2.40 2.82
C ASP A 36 13.45 2.09 1.53
N TYR A 37 12.19 2.46 1.47
CA TYR A 37 11.31 2.17 0.32
C TYR A 37 11.27 3.29 -0.71
N TYR A 38 11.42 4.55 -0.28
CA TYR A 38 11.31 5.71 -1.15
C TYR A 38 12.47 6.66 -0.93
N VAL A 39 13.23 6.86 -1.97
CA VAL A 39 14.36 7.78 -1.97
C VAL A 39 13.85 9.18 -2.29
N SER A 40 14.31 10.17 -1.55
CA SER A 40 14.05 11.57 -1.84
C SER A 40 14.75 12.00 -3.16
N ASN A 41 14.48 13.22 -3.61
CA ASN A 41 15.14 13.75 -4.78
C ASN A 41 16.67 13.75 -4.62
N ARG A 42 17.37 13.45 -5.70
CA ARG A 42 18.83 13.50 -5.76
C ARG A 42 19.30 14.85 -6.25
N ALA A 43 20.47 15.29 -5.80
CA ALA A 43 21.09 16.51 -6.31
C ALA A 43 21.14 16.48 -7.86
N PRO A 44 20.91 17.61 -8.54
CA PRO A 44 20.74 18.98 -8.03
C PRO A 44 19.30 19.35 -7.58
N LEU A 45 18.38 18.42 -7.58
CA LEU A 45 16.99 18.69 -7.17
C LEU A 45 16.89 18.91 -5.67
N GLN A 46 15.95 19.76 -5.26
CA GLN A 46 15.67 19.98 -3.85
C GLN A 46 15.10 18.72 -3.19
N PRO A 47 15.55 18.35 -1.99
CA PRO A 47 15.00 17.23 -1.24
C PRO A 47 13.50 17.44 -0.97
N LEU A 48 12.72 16.36 -1.01
CA LEU A 48 11.31 16.39 -0.66
C LEU A 48 11.15 16.63 0.84
N GLN A 49 10.21 17.49 1.22
CA GLN A 49 9.84 17.73 2.62
C GLN A 49 9.01 16.56 3.19
N PHE A 50 8.25 15.89 2.32
CA PHE A 50 7.44 14.74 2.69
C PHE A 50 7.91 13.53 1.90
N ILE A 51 8.05 12.41 2.59
CA ILE A 51 8.40 11.14 1.98
C ILE A 51 7.14 10.27 1.96
N LYS A 52 6.86 9.69 0.80
CA LYS A 52 5.72 8.77 0.63
C LYS A 52 5.89 7.57 1.57
N LEU A 53 4.81 7.16 2.20
CA LEU A 53 4.77 5.93 2.97
C LEU A 53 4.47 4.73 2.04
N PRO A 54 4.99 3.54 2.37
CA PRO A 54 4.61 2.31 1.69
C PRO A 54 3.09 2.09 1.74
N ALA A 55 2.54 1.47 0.70
CA ALA A 55 1.14 1.07 0.70
C ALA A 55 0.84 0.17 1.91
N GLY A 56 -0.27 0.41 2.60
CA GLY A 56 -0.63 -0.32 3.81
C GLY A 56 0.05 0.14 5.11
N SER A 57 0.90 1.19 5.07
CA SER A 57 1.49 1.78 6.29
C SER A 57 0.46 2.48 7.17
N ILE A 58 -0.64 2.94 6.59
CA ILE A 58 -1.75 3.56 7.30
C ILE A 58 -2.94 2.63 7.19
N GLU A 59 -3.49 2.24 8.33
CA GLU A 59 -4.68 1.42 8.42
C GLU A 59 -5.91 2.32 8.62
N PRO A 60 -6.88 2.33 7.69
CA PRO A 60 -8.08 3.11 7.83
C PRO A 60 -9.01 2.50 8.88
N GLU A 61 -9.67 3.35 9.65
CA GLU A 61 -10.66 2.95 10.64
C GLU A 61 -12.00 3.67 10.45
N GLY A 62 -13.03 3.21 11.16
CA GLY A 62 -14.34 3.83 11.20
C GLY A 62 -14.97 3.94 9.81
N TRP A 63 -15.52 5.13 9.51
CA TRP A 63 -16.25 5.37 8.27
C TRP A 63 -15.34 5.31 7.02
N ILE A 64 -14.05 5.65 7.12
CA ILE A 64 -13.11 5.56 6.01
C ILE A 64 -12.91 4.09 5.63
N ARG A 65 -12.67 3.22 6.61
CA ARG A 65 -12.57 1.77 6.36
C ARG A 65 -13.84 1.25 5.71
N ARG A 66 -15.01 1.65 6.23
CA ARG A 66 -16.29 1.24 5.65
C ARG A 66 -16.46 1.66 4.19
N GLN A 67 -16.02 2.87 3.83
CA GLN A 67 -16.05 3.31 2.43
C GLN A 67 -15.15 2.45 1.52
N ILE A 68 -13.99 2.06 1.99
CA ILE A 68 -13.08 1.20 1.22
C ILE A 68 -13.66 -0.22 1.09
N GLU A 69 -14.29 -0.74 2.14
CA GLU A 69 -15.02 -2.03 2.09
C GLU A 69 -16.15 -2.00 1.07
N LEU A 70 -16.94 -0.93 1.04
CA LEU A 70 -17.99 -0.75 0.03
C LEU A 70 -17.44 -0.69 -1.40
N GLN A 71 -16.27 -0.11 -1.61
CA GLN A 71 -15.60 -0.11 -2.91
C GLN A 71 -15.12 -1.52 -3.29
N LYS A 72 -14.58 -2.27 -2.31
CA LYS A 72 -14.19 -3.67 -2.49
C LYS A 72 -15.37 -4.54 -2.90
N ASP A 73 -16.46 -4.44 -2.17
CA ASP A 73 -17.67 -5.24 -2.40
C ASP A 73 -18.50 -4.74 -3.61
N GLY A 74 -18.17 -3.55 -4.13
CA GLY A 74 -18.79 -2.93 -5.28
C GLY A 74 -17.95 -2.99 -6.55
N LEU A 75 -18.16 -2.01 -7.42
CA LEU A 75 -17.56 -1.98 -8.75
C LEU A 75 -16.04 -2.06 -8.76
N CYS A 76 -15.36 -1.38 -7.84
CA CYS A 76 -13.89 -1.35 -7.82
C CYS A 76 -13.27 -2.73 -7.60
N GLY A 77 -13.86 -3.53 -6.68
CA GLY A 77 -13.39 -4.89 -6.42
C GLY A 77 -13.70 -5.89 -7.52
N HIS A 78 -14.81 -5.67 -8.24
CA HIS A 78 -15.33 -6.59 -9.26
C HIS A 78 -15.12 -6.11 -10.70
N LEU A 79 -14.44 -4.99 -10.91
CA LEU A 79 -14.26 -4.44 -12.25
C LEU A 79 -13.52 -5.40 -13.19
N GLY A 80 -12.57 -6.17 -12.67
CA GLY A 80 -11.86 -7.19 -13.44
C GLY A 80 -12.72 -8.32 -13.98
N GLU A 81 -13.91 -8.54 -13.38
CA GLU A 81 -14.85 -9.58 -13.81
C GLU A 81 -15.74 -9.14 -14.98
N ILE A 82 -15.99 -7.83 -15.10
CA ILE A 82 -16.96 -7.26 -16.04
C ILE A 82 -16.34 -6.42 -17.14
N SER A 83 -15.14 -5.90 -16.95
CA SER A 83 -14.45 -5.08 -17.95
C SER A 83 -13.69 -5.94 -18.95
N ALA A 84 -14.02 -5.80 -20.24
CA ALA A 84 -13.26 -6.44 -21.31
C ALA A 84 -11.79 -6.02 -21.33
N TRP A 85 -11.47 -4.79 -20.90
CA TRP A 85 -10.13 -4.24 -20.88
C TRP A 85 -9.24 -4.81 -19.76
N LEU A 86 -9.85 -5.42 -18.75
CA LEU A 86 -9.15 -6.04 -17.62
C LEU A 86 -9.11 -7.57 -17.70
N GLN A 87 -9.59 -8.14 -18.80
CA GLN A 87 -9.44 -9.57 -19.06
C GLN A 87 -7.96 -9.93 -19.18
N LYS A 88 -7.57 -11.06 -18.58
CA LYS A 88 -6.19 -11.53 -18.59
C LYS A 88 -5.76 -12.07 -19.95
N GLU A 89 -6.69 -12.66 -20.68
CA GLU A 89 -6.44 -13.21 -22.00
C GLU A 89 -6.13 -12.08 -22.98
N ASN A 90 -5.02 -12.21 -23.67
CA ASN A 90 -4.53 -11.24 -24.66
C ASN A 90 -4.33 -9.82 -24.15
N ASN A 91 -4.11 -9.65 -22.84
CA ASN A 91 -3.85 -8.35 -22.22
C ASN A 91 -2.42 -7.89 -22.51
N ALA A 92 -2.29 -6.64 -22.93
CA ALA A 92 -1.01 -6.05 -23.32
C ALA A 92 0.03 -5.97 -22.20
N TRP A 93 -0.42 -5.96 -20.94
CA TRP A 93 0.47 -5.94 -19.77
C TRP A 93 0.90 -7.33 -19.30
N LEU A 94 0.21 -8.37 -19.76
CA LEU A 94 0.52 -9.75 -19.39
C LEU A 94 1.22 -10.54 -20.51
N LYS A 95 1.11 -10.04 -21.74
CA LYS A 95 1.60 -10.74 -22.93
C LYS A 95 2.21 -9.74 -23.91
N ASN A 96 3.37 -10.09 -24.45
CA ASN A 96 3.95 -9.32 -25.55
C ASN A 96 3.05 -9.42 -26.81
N GLY A 97 2.65 -8.26 -27.32
CA GLY A 97 1.72 -8.18 -28.46
C GLY A 97 0.25 -8.40 -28.09
N GLY A 98 -0.11 -8.21 -26.81
CA GLY A 98 -1.51 -8.18 -26.40
C GLY A 98 -2.23 -6.93 -26.92
N GLU A 99 -3.56 -7.01 -26.98
CA GLU A 99 -4.40 -6.01 -27.66
C GLU A 99 -5.14 -5.08 -26.69
N TRP A 100 -5.33 -5.50 -25.42
CA TRP A 100 -6.21 -4.84 -24.48
C TRP A 100 -5.49 -4.25 -23.28
N GLY A 101 -6.13 -3.29 -22.62
CA GLY A 101 -5.79 -2.87 -21.27
C GLY A 101 -4.67 -1.85 -21.16
N TRP A 102 -4.33 -1.14 -22.22
CA TRP A 102 -3.19 -0.20 -22.24
C TRP A 102 -3.24 0.86 -21.17
N GLU A 103 -4.37 1.53 -20.98
CA GLU A 103 -4.55 2.57 -19.97
C GLU A 103 -5.34 2.05 -18.77
N GLU A 104 -6.31 1.17 -19.00
CA GLU A 104 -7.25 0.70 -17.99
C GLU A 104 -6.56 -0.08 -16.88
N VAL A 105 -5.62 -0.97 -17.22
CA VAL A 105 -4.91 -1.78 -16.23
C VAL A 105 -4.12 -0.93 -15.24
N PRO A 106 -3.25 0.03 -15.66
CA PRO A 106 -2.53 0.87 -14.71
C PRO A 106 -3.44 1.71 -13.81
N TYR A 107 -4.53 2.28 -14.35
CA TYR A 107 -5.48 3.05 -13.57
C TYR A 107 -6.22 2.19 -12.55
N TRP A 108 -6.76 1.07 -13.00
CA TRP A 108 -7.44 0.12 -12.13
C TRP A 108 -6.50 -0.44 -11.06
N LEU A 109 -5.34 -0.94 -11.46
CA LEU A 109 -4.38 -1.59 -10.56
C LEU A 109 -3.88 -0.65 -9.48
N ARG A 110 -3.70 0.64 -9.80
CA ARG A 110 -3.35 1.67 -8.83
C ARG A 110 -4.41 1.80 -7.74
N GLY A 111 -5.69 1.81 -8.09
CA GLY A 111 -6.80 1.89 -7.13
C GLY A 111 -6.99 0.58 -6.38
N TYR A 112 -7.07 -0.51 -7.12
CA TYR A 112 -7.26 -1.86 -6.59
C TYR A 112 -6.13 -2.29 -5.64
N GLY A 113 -4.88 -2.05 -6.02
CA GLY A 113 -3.73 -2.36 -5.18
C GLY A 113 -3.70 -1.54 -3.89
N ASN A 114 -3.96 -0.23 -3.96
CA ASN A 114 -4.05 0.59 -2.75
C ASN A 114 -5.16 0.10 -1.80
N MET A 115 -6.31 -0.28 -2.34
CA MET A 115 -7.42 -0.86 -1.58
C MET A 115 -7.01 -2.20 -0.94
N ALA A 116 -6.34 -3.07 -1.67
CA ALA A 116 -5.84 -4.35 -1.20
C ALA A 116 -4.91 -4.20 0.02
N TYR A 117 -3.95 -3.29 -0.08
CA TYR A 117 -3.01 -3.02 1.01
C TYR A 117 -3.65 -2.29 2.19
N ALA A 118 -4.57 -1.35 1.95
CA ALA A 118 -5.26 -0.63 3.02
C ALA A 118 -6.17 -1.55 3.85
N LEU A 119 -6.85 -2.49 3.20
CA LEU A 119 -7.71 -3.47 3.88
C LEU A 119 -6.95 -4.70 4.38
N ARG A 120 -5.71 -4.91 3.92
CA ARG A 120 -4.93 -6.14 4.15
C ARG A 120 -5.69 -7.39 3.73
N ASP A 121 -6.46 -7.28 2.66
CA ASP A 121 -7.28 -8.38 2.14
C ASP A 121 -6.42 -9.32 1.30
N GLU A 122 -6.30 -10.57 1.73
CA GLU A 122 -5.41 -11.56 1.11
C GLU A 122 -5.78 -11.87 -0.35
N THR A 123 -7.07 -11.88 -0.67
CA THR A 123 -7.56 -12.15 -2.03
C THR A 123 -7.17 -11.03 -2.97
N LEU A 124 -7.42 -9.78 -2.56
CA LEU A 124 -7.04 -8.61 -3.35
C LEU A 124 -5.51 -8.48 -3.45
N LEU A 125 -4.78 -8.77 -2.39
CA LEU A 125 -3.31 -8.77 -2.38
C LEU A 125 -2.74 -9.80 -3.34
N LYS A 126 -3.30 -10.99 -3.39
CA LYS A 126 -2.88 -12.05 -4.33
C LYS A 126 -3.08 -11.62 -5.77
N GLU A 127 -4.23 -11.05 -6.10
CA GLU A 127 -4.52 -10.56 -7.44
C GLU A 127 -3.61 -9.38 -7.82
N THR A 128 -3.41 -8.44 -6.89
CA THR A 128 -2.48 -7.30 -7.09
C THR A 128 -1.06 -7.77 -7.38
N LYS A 129 -0.55 -8.72 -6.60
CA LYS A 129 0.79 -9.28 -6.78
C LYS A 129 0.93 -9.98 -8.12
N PHE A 130 -0.08 -10.79 -8.51
CA PHE A 130 -0.10 -11.44 -9.81
C PHE A 130 0.10 -10.43 -10.96
N TRP A 131 -0.66 -9.33 -10.96
CA TRP A 131 -0.55 -8.32 -12.00
C TRP A 131 0.82 -7.64 -12.01
N ILE A 132 1.31 -7.22 -10.84
CA ILE A 132 2.61 -6.54 -10.72
C ILE A 132 3.76 -7.46 -11.20
N GLU A 133 3.77 -8.70 -10.74
CA GLU A 133 4.80 -9.67 -11.12
C GLU A 133 4.79 -9.97 -12.62
N ALA A 134 3.61 -10.16 -13.21
CA ALA A 134 3.47 -10.40 -14.63
C ALA A 134 3.92 -9.20 -15.49
N ILE A 135 3.54 -7.98 -15.08
CA ILE A 135 3.98 -6.73 -15.74
C ILE A 135 5.51 -6.61 -15.70
N CYS A 136 6.13 -6.86 -14.53
CA CYS A 136 7.58 -6.81 -14.40
C CYS A 136 8.26 -7.83 -15.34
N GLN A 137 7.76 -9.06 -15.39
CA GLN A 137 8.30 -10.10 -16.26
C GLN A 137 8.19 -9.77 -17.76
N VAL A 138 7.09 -9.15 -18.18
CA VAL A 138 6.92 -8.71 -19.58
C VAL A 138 7.88 -7.56 -19.88
N SER A 139 8.01 -6.60 -18.97
CA SER A 139 8.91 -5.45 -19.12
C SER A 139 10.36 -5.86 -19.21
N GLU A 140 10.82 -6.78 -18.38
CA GLU A 140 12.19 -7.32 -18.44
C GLU A 140 12.48 -8.00 -19.78
N ARG A 141 11.55 -8.79 -20.29
CA ARG A 141 11.68 -9.43 -21.60
C ARG A 141 11.74 -8.44 -22.75
N MET A 142 11.01 -7.32 -22.67
CA MET A 142 11.06 -6.26 -23.68
C MET A 142 12.39 -5.52 -23.67
N VAL A 143 12.95 -5.22 -22.52
CA VAL A 143 14.26 -4.58 -22.37
C VAL A 143 15.38 -5.48 -22.94
N ILE A 144 15.39 -6.76 -22.56
CA ILE A 144 16.41 -7.73 -23.03
C ILE A 144 16.31 -7.95 -24.55
N SER A 145 15.11 -7.89 -25.13
CA SER A 145 14.91 -8.04 -26.57
C SER A 145 15.25 -6.80 -27.40
N GLY A 146 15.71 -5.71 -26.76
CA GLY A 146 16.09 -4.46 -27.44
C GLY A 146 14.90 -3.69 -28.03
N ARG A 147 13.68 -4.03 -27.65
CA ARG A 147 12.47 -3.29 -28.03
C ARG A 147 12.18 -2.25 -26.96
N CYS A 148 12.86 -1.12 -27.02
CA CYS A 148 12.41 0.08 -26.35
C CYS A 148 11.16 0.59 -27.09
N ILE A 149 10.08 0.81 -26.35
CA ILE A 149 8.90 1.56 -26.82
C ILE A 149 9.26 3.03 -26.83
#